data_5b7eb66305a72dcb1e4bf8a762156590
#
_entry.id   5b7eb66305a72dcb1e4bf8a762156590
#
_cell.length_a   1.000
_cell.length_b   1.000
_cell.length_c   1.000
_cell.angle_alpha   90.00
_cell.angle_beta   90.00
_cell.angle_gamma   90.00
#
_symmetry.space_group_name_H-M   'P 1'
#
loop_
_entity.id
_entity.type
_entity.pdbx_description
1 polymer ?
#
loop_
_entity_poly.entity_id
_entity_poly.type
_entity_poly.pdbx_seq_one_letter_code
_entity_poly.pdbx_strand_id
1 'polypeptide(L)'
;FEDQDLTNSTTTLSAFMSGFIDTLSGIERYEYAVGTSELNTDVKDWSLTDNDTLISDNTLTLEHTQTYYVAVRAFDVVGNMSSIISSNGITVDEFAGPPVIESMSIEPGSWISSSFDTEIDLQLSEPVQDYNVSITTNIESGYTIDTVYTADPPQIHLTLIGPFAALDSVAIGIHDLTDLLGFEAVDTFFTYITPMIGDFNTDNSVDILDLNQFVIGWQNQDYNFETGPVEGEIPYFIPNINSVFDLRDVMAFTRMWHWSNNTPTLLLAEINQFGPQLDIKQSGKVLEINLTDDVSSGQVLVLYDQTKLEIENTVDQLDQDVMLLKNHYKDEGNLLIEKAYLTDDEEKHIYLETHSLGEEDSYISIQYIFLDRNNNVISQGFISQKVIAVPDEFALHHNYPNPFNPVTTIQYDIPVETHVNLIVYDILGREVKTLLNQTEQPGYKSIRWNGRNNAGQEISAGMYFYRLETTGFVKVHKMVLLK
;
A
#
# COMPACT_ATOMS: atom_id res chain seq x y z
N PHE A 1 -41.32 -19.89 -49.99
CA PHE A 1 -41.04 -19.73 -48.59
C PHE A 1 -40.19 -18.47 -48.39
N GLU A 2 -40.61 -17.55 -47.52
CA GLU A 2 -39.80 -16.55 -46.93
C GLU A 2 -39.86 -16.83 -45.40
N ASP A 3 -38.82 -17.34 -44.80
CA ASP A 3 -38.68 -17.54 -43.38
C ASP A 3 -37.47 -16.71 -42.84
N GLN A 4 -37.38 -16.60 -41.56
CA GLN A 4 -36.19 -16.04 -40.94
C GLN A 4 -35.12 -17.16 -40.90
N ASP A 5 -33.92 -16.90 -41.33
CA ASP A 5 -32.84 -17.89 -41.31
C ASP A 5 -32.44 -18.28 -39.85
N LEU A 6 -32.81 -17.45 -38.88
CA LEU A 6 -32.54 -17.64 -37.44
C LEU A 6 -33.78 -17.39 -36.58
N THR A 7 -33.89 -18.12 -35.46
CA THR A 7 -34.87 -17.88 -34.40
C THR A 7 -34.21 -18.01 -33.03
N ASN A 8 -34.59 -17.16 -32.08
CA ASN A 8 -34.14 -17.26 -30.68
C ASN A 8 -35.08 -18.08 -29.79
N SER A 9 -36.10 -18.71 -30.38
CA SER A 9 -37.05 -19.50 -29.61
C SER A 9 -36.70 -20.99 -29.66
N THR A 10 -36.62 -21.59 -28.50
CA THR A 10 -36.48 -23.06 -28.35
C THR A 10 -37.82 -23.80 -28.41
N THR A 11 -38.91 -23.09 -28.62
CA THR A 11 -40.24 -23.69 -28.62
C THR A 11 -41.10 -23.29 -29.83
N THR A 12 -40.71 -22.23 -30.56
CA THR A 12 -41.54 -21.66 -31.63
C THR A 12 -40.76 -21.58 -32.95
N LEU A 13 -41.35 -22.11 -34.02
CA LEU A 13 -40.94 -21.82 -35.39
C LEU A 13 -42.06 -21.09 -36.12
N SER A 14 -41.66 -20.16 -36.97
CA SER A 14 -42.59 -19.44 -37.87
C SER A 14 -42.03 -19.42 -39.28
N ALA A 15 -42.85 -19.78 -40.25
CA ALA A 15 -42.48 -19.75 -41.65
C ALA A 15 -43.61 -19.19 -42.48
N PHE A 16 -43.31 -18.39 -43.51
CA PHE A 16 -44.24 -17.88 -44.44
C PHE A 16 -44.37 -18.83 -45.66
N MET A 17 -45.58 -19.13 -46.07
CA MET A 17 -45.80 -19.93 -47.24
C MET A 17 -46.58 -19.14 -48.34
N SER A 18 -46.26 -19.42 -49.59
CA SER A 18 -46.93 -18.81 -50.74
C SER A 18 -46.83 -19.72 -51.92
N GLY A 19 -47.61 -19.46 -52.94
CA GLY A 19 -47.49 -20.11 -54.23
C GLY A 19 -48.37 -21.36 -54.49
N PHE A 20 -49.15 -21.78 -53.47
CA PHE A 20 -50.19 -22.84 -53.74
C PHE A 20 -51.38 -22.24 -54.45
N ILE A 21 -51.65 -22.72 -55.66
CA ILE A 21 -52.77 -22.26 -56.49
C ILE A 21 -53.47 -23.49 -57.05
N ASP A 22 -54.76 -23.57 -56.79
CA ASP A 22 -55.67 -24.46 -57.52
C ASP A 22 -56.84 -23.64 -58.12
N THR A 23 -56.91 -23.60 -59.44
CA THR A 23 -57.92 -22.83 -60.20
C THR A 23 -59.15 -23.62 -60.52
N LEU A 24 -59.21 -24.94 -60.25
CA LEU A 24 -60.28 -25.82 -60.60
C LEU A 24 -61.22 -26.18 -59.45
N SER A 25 -60.67 -26.74 -58.38
CA SER A 25 -61.40 -27.19 -57.21
C SER A 25 -61.25 -26.32 -56.00
N GLY A 26 -60.20 -25.49 -55.95
CA GLY A 26 -59.84 -24.68 -54.83
C GLY A 26 -59.14 -25.49 -53.74
N ILE A 27 -58.29 -24.80 -52.91
CA ILE A 27 -57.58 -25.42 -51.79
C ILE A 27 -58.53 -25.53 -50.61
N GLU A 28 -58.65 -26.74 -50.02
CA GLU A 28 -59.46 -27.02 -48.83
C GLU A 28 -58.67 -26.78 -47.52
N ARG A 29 -57.41 -27.30 -47.46
CA ARG A 29 -56.61 -27.24 -46.27
C ARG A 29 -55.13 -27.30 -46.58
N TYR A 30 -54.35 -26.81 -45.61
CA TYR A 30 -52.90 -26.94 -45.59
C TYR A 30 -52.48 -27.81 -44.37
N GLU A 31 -51.47 -28.61 -44.60
CA GLU A 31 -50.83 -29.36 -43.55
C GLU A 31 -49.32 -29.02 -43.56
N TYR A 32 -48.74 -28.90 -42.36
CA TYR A 32 -47.30 -28.69 -42.15
C TYR A 32 -46.73 -29.78 -41.30
N ALA A 33 -45.39 -30.00 -41.41
CA ALA A 33 -44.59 -30.86 -40.59
C ALA A 33 -43.26 -30.15 -40.34
N VAL A 34 -42.56 -30.53 -39.27
CA VAL A 34 -41.23 -30.00 -38.89
C VAL A 34 -40.26 -31.15 -38.78
N GLY A 35 -39.07 -30.97 -39.37
CA GLY A 35 -38.01 -31.97 -39.32
C GLY A 35 -36.62 -31.35 -39.23
N THR A 36 -35.62 -32.18 -38.91
CA THR A 36 -34.19 -31.80 -38.84
C THR A 36 -33.48 -31.83 -40.19
N SER A 37 -34.21 -32.17 -41.25
CA SER A 37 -33.77 -32.10 -42.63
C SER A 37 -34.97 -31.82 -43.55
N GLU A 38 -34.71 -31.36 -44.79
CA GLU A 38 -35.76 -31.08 -45.77
C GLU A 38 -36.68 -32.28 -45.92
N LEU A 39 -38.01 -32.01 -45.92
CA LEU A 39 -39.10 -32.98 -46.07
C LEU A 39 -39.22 -34.04 -44.98
N ASN A 40 -38.38 -33.99 -43.92
CA ASN A 40 -38.46 -34.85 -42.76
C ASN A 40 -39.55 -34.39 -41.78
N THR A 41 -40.08 -35.29 -40.96
CA THR A 41 -41.18 -35.03 -40.01
C THR A 41 -40.81 -35.53 -38.59
N ASP A 42 -39.53 -35.66 -38.31
CA ASP A 42 -39.00 -36.26 -37.06
C ASP A 42 -39.19 -35.38 -35.83
N VAL A 43 -39.48 -34.09 -35.98
CA VAL A 43 -39.75 -33.17 -34.85
C VAL A 43 -41.25 -33.02 -34.64
N LYS A 44 -42.02 -32.85 -35.69
CA LYS A 44 -43.48 -32.79 -35.68
C LYS A 44 -44.06 -33.42 -36.95
N ASP A 45 -44.95 -34.36 -36.76
CA ASP A 45 -45.67 -35.00 -37.83
C ASP A 45 -46.74 -34.06 -38.41
N TRP A 46 -47.26 -34.39 -39.60
CA TRP A 46 -48.22 -33.60 -40.33
C TRP A 46 -49.38 -33.12 -39.47
N SER A 47 -49.58 -31.83 -39.41
CA SER A 47 -50.58 -31.14 -38.60
C SER A 47 -51.31 -30.09 -39.46
N LEU A 48 -52.62 -29.87 -39.20
CA LEU A 48 -53.37 -28.83 -39.86
C LEU A 48 -52.89 -27.43 -39.50
N THR A 49 -52.89 -26.50 -40.43
CA THR A 49 -52.76 -25.08 -40.19
C THR A 49 -54.03 -24.36 -40.67
N ASP A 50 -54.52 -23.45 -39.82
CA ASP A 50 -55.71 -22.63 -40.14
C ASP A 50 -55.33 -21.36 -40.93
N ASN A 51 -54.06 -21.14 -41.19
CA ASN A 51 -53.54 -19.96 -41.90
C ASN A 51 -52.93 -20.38 -43.22
N ASP A 52 -53.28 -19.65 -44.28
CA ASP A 52 -52.84 -19.92 -45.65
C ASP A 52 -51.57 -19.20 -46.06
N THR A 53 -51.02 -18.38 -45.16
CA THR A 53 -49.82 -17.57 -45.43
C THR A 53 -48.72 -17.66 -44.33
N LEU A 54 -49.09 -18.00 -43.11
CA LEU A 54 -48.14 -18.07 -41.97
C LEU A 54 -48.34 -19.37 -41.17
N ILE A 55 -47.33 -20.15 -41.05
CA ILE A 55 -47.23 -21.24 -40.08
C ILE A 55 -46.53 -20.71 -38.86
N SER A 56 -47.10 -20.88 -37.67
CA SER A 56 -46.45 -20.60 -36.41
C SER A 56 -46.82 -21.69 -35.42
N ASP A 57 -45.82 -22.39 -34.94
CA ASP A 57 -45.99 -23.48 -33.99
C ASP A 57 -45.14 -23.19 -32.74
N ASN A 58 -45.79 -23.09 -31.61
CA ASN A 58 -45.20 -22.80 -30.30
C ASN A 58 -45.16 -24.00 -29.36
N THR A 59 -45.34 -25.20 -29.90
CA THR A 59 -45.39 -26.44 -29.10
C THR A 59 -44.18 -27.35 -29.32
N LEU A 60 -43.19 -26.86 -30.02
CA LEU A 60 -41.98 -27.59 -30.38
C LEU A 60 -40.98 -27.68 -29.23
N THR A 61 -40.04 -28.59 -29.35
CA THR A 61 -38.84 -28.63 -28.55
C THR A 61 -37.67 -28.58 -29.52
N LEU A 62 -36.94 -27.47 -29.48
CA LEU A 62 -35.92 -27.13 -30.45
C LEU A 62 -34.59 -27.00 -29.70
N GLU A 63 -33.52 -27.46 -30.32
CA GLU A 63 -32.17 -27.44 -29.74
C GLU A 63 -31.35 -26.29 -30.34
N HIS A 64 -30.58 -25.59 -29.52
CA HIS A 64 -29.66 -24.57 -29.95
C HIS A 64 -28.67 -25.12 -31.00
N THR A 65 -28.29 -24.30 -31.97
CA THR A 65 -27.48 -24.63 -33.17
C THR A 65 -28.07 -25.61 -34.17
N GLN A 66 -29.24 -26.20 -33.89
CA GLN A 66 -29.90 -27.10 -34.81
C GLN A 66 -30.72 -26.35 -35.84
N THR A 67 -30.62 -26.73 -37.11
CA THR A 67 -31.46 -26.22 -38.20
C THR A 67 -32.69 -27.11 -38.37
N TYR A 68 -33.84 -26.47 -38.43
CA TYR A 68 -35.14 -27.12 -38.64
C TYR A 68 -35.77 -26.65 -39.93
N TYR A 69 -36.49 -27.56 -40.55
CA TYR A 69 -37.17 -27.34 -41.85
C TYR A 69 -38.65 -27.49 -41.67
N VAL A 70 -39.42 -26.53 -42.18
CA VAL A 70 -40.88 -26.58 -42.22
C VAL A 70 -41.35 -27.08 -43.61
N ALA A 71 -41.88 -28.26 -43.60
CA ALA A 71 -42.47 -28.84 -44.83
C ALA A 71 -44.00 -28.56 -44.92
N VAL A 72 -44.49 -28.23 -46.07
CA VAL A 72 -45.91 -27.90 -46.29
C VAL A 72 -46.47 -28.65 -47.49
N ARG A 73 -47.76 -29.08 -47.41
CA ARG A 73 -48.55 -29.62 -48.45
C ARG A 73 -50.00 -29.08 -48.42
N ALA A 74 -50.62 -28.95 -49.56
CA ALA A 74 -51.99 -28.50 -49.69
C ALA A 74 -52.89 -29.62 -50.23
N PHE A 75 -54.15 -29.60 -49.87
CA PHE A 75 -55.17 -30.49 -50.39
C PHE A 75 -56.25 -29.65 -51.00
N ASP A 76 -56.76 -30.12 -52.17
CA ASP A 76 -57.94 -29.53 -52.80
C ASP A 76 -59.24 -30.08 -52.21
N VAL A 77 -60.35 -29.48 -52.55
CA VAL A 77 -61.68 -29.89 -52.06
C VAL A 77 -62.09 -31.33 -52.48
N VAL A 78 -61.45 -31.91 -53.49
CA VAL A 78 -61.68 -33.28 -53.93
C VAL A 78 -60.70 -34.29 -53.42
N GLY A 79 -59.72 -33.85 -52.55
CA GLY A 79 -58.81 -34.70 -51.85
C GLY A 79 -57.44 -34.94 -52.52
N ASN A 80 -57.11 -34.27 -53.62
CA ASN A 80 -55.78 -34.37 -54.22
C ASN A 80 -54.76 -33.57 -53.40
N MET A 81 -53.55 -34.11 -53.27
CA MET A 81 -52.47 -33.51 -52.55
C MET A 81 -51.43 -32.82 -53.46
N SER A 82 -50.96 -31.64 -53.13
CA SER A 82 -49.90 -30.96 -53.86
C SER A 82 -48.56 -31.69 -53.73
N SER A 83 -47.53 -31.25 -54.45
CA SER A 83 -46.16 -31.56 -54.11
C SER A 83 -45.83 -30.94 -52.73
N ILE A 84 -44.97 -31.61 -51.93
CA ILE A 84 -44.48 -31.07 -50.69
C ILE A 84 -43.38 -30.06 -51.01
N ILE A 85 -43.41 -28.91 -50.35
CA ILE A 85 -42.33 -27.89 -50.39
C ILE A 85 -41.78 -27.72 -48.99
N SER A 86 -40.49 -27.38 -48.86
CA SER A 86 -39.81 -27.17 -47.62
C SER A 86 -39.20 -25.79 -47.57
N SER A 87 -39.04 -25.24 -46.36
CA SER A 87 -38.22 -24.05 -46.11
C SER A 87 -36.75 -24.31 -46.41
N ASN A 88 -35.93 -23.25 -46.50
CA ASN A 88 -34.48 -23.32 -46.62
C ASN A 88 -33.78 -23.66 -45.31
N GLY A 89 -34.53 -23.72 -44.21
CA GLY A 89 -34.05 -24.04 -42.86
C GLY A 89 -34.00 -22.83 -41.96
N ILE A 90 -34.40 -23.03 -40.72
CA ILE A 90 -34.40 -22.04 -39.66
C ILE A 90 -33.47 -22.58 -38.56
N THR A 91 -32.38 -21.93 -38.32
CA THR A 91 -31.42 -22.31 -37.26
C THR A 91 -31.82 -21.67 -35.92
N VAL A 92 -31.76 -22.45 -34.86
CA VAL A 92 -32.07 -21.94 -33.52
C VAL A 92 -30.79 -21.33 -32.91
N ASP A 93 -30.89 -20.05 -32.63
CA ASP A 93 -29.92 -19.29 -31.83
C ASP A 93 -30.61 -18.83 -30.55
N GLU A 94 -30.48 -19.61 -29.48
CA GLU A 94 -31.15 -19.33 -28.20
C GLU A 94 -30.72 -17.99 -27.59
N PHE A 95 -29.51 -17.54 -27.87
CA PHE A 95 -28.87 -16.35 -27.24
C PHE A 95 -29.06 -15.06 -28.10
N ALA A 96 -29.44 -15.20 -29.37
CA ALA A 96 -29.81 -14.10 -30.27
C ALA A 96 -28.69 -13.06 -30.51
N GLY A 97 -27.51 -13.51 -30.89
CA GLY A 97 -26.41 -12.64 -31.32
C GLY A 97 -25.07 -13.07 -30.78
N PRO A 98 -24.01 -12.29 -30.95
CA PRO A 98 -22.67 -12.66 -30.56
C PRO A 98 -22.55 -12.81 -29.05
N PRO A 99 -21.63 -13.66 -28.56
CA PRO A 99 -21.40 -13.90 -27.13
C PRO A 99 -20.93 -12.65 -26.41
N VAL A 100 -21.34 -12.51 -25.15
CA VAL A 100 -20.93 -11.41 -24.28
C VAL A 100 -20.28 -11.93 -22.99
N ILE A 101 -19.39 -11.17 -22.45
CA ILE A 101 -18.82 -11.42 -21.12
C ILE A 101 -19.80 -10.83 -20.09
N GLU A 102 -20.47 -11.69 -19.32
CA GLU A 102 -21.48 -11.28 -18.34
C GLU A 102 -20.89 -10.82 -17.01
N SER A 103 -19.81 -11.48 -16.56
CA SER A 103 -19.14 -11.14 -15.29
C SER A 103 -17.70 -11.61 -15.29
N MET A 104 -16.93 -11.06 -14.35
CA MET A 104 -15.54 -11.41 -14.10
C MET A 104 -15.31 -11.62 -12.61
N SER A 105 -14.41 -12.54 -12.26
CA SER A 105 -14.02 -12.79 -10.86
C SER A 105 -13.20 -11.64 -10.25
N ILE A 106 -12.47 -10.90 -11.09
CA ILE A 106 -11.71 -9.70 -10.70
C ILE A 106 -12.16 -8.55 -11.63
N GLU A 107 -12.73 -7.51 -11.04
CA GLU A 107 -13.22 -6.35 -11.79
C GLU A 107 -12.07 -5.56 -12.45
N PRO A 108 -12.26 -5.03 -13.67
CA PRO A 108 -11.28 -4.15 -14.30
C PRO A 108 -10.91 -2.94 -13.43
N GLY A 109 -9.63 -2.56 -13.43
CA GLY A 109 -9.09 -1.51 -12.58
C GLY A 109 -8.67 -1.98 -11.19
N SER A 110 -8.91 -3.25 -10.86
CA SER A 110 -8.44 -3.83 -9.59
C SER A 110 -6.93 -4.11 -9.61
N TRP A 111 -6.38 -4.30 -8.41
CA TRP A 111 -5.00 -4.73 -8.22
C TRP A 111 -4.85 -6.23 -8.53
N ILE A 112 -3.75 -6.56 -9.23
CA ILE A 112 -3.31 -7.94 -9.44
C ILE A 112 -1.90 -8.11 -8.92
N SER A 113 -1.51 -9.33 -8.56
CA SER A 113 -0.16 -9.59 -8.04
C SER A 113 0.92 -9.29 -9.09
N SER A 114 1.99 -8.62 -8.68
CA SER A 114 3.21 -8.50 -9.48
C SER A 114 4.11 -9.74 -9.37
N SER A 115 3.96 -10.52 -8.30
CA SER A 115 4.88 -11.60 -7.92
C SER A 115 4.32 -13.00 -8.11
N PHE A 116 2.99 -13.17 -8.02
CA PHE A 116 2.31 -14.47 -8.03
C PHE A 116 1.29 -14.53 -9.16
N ASP A 117 1.00 -15.75 -9.59
CA ASP A 117 -0.02 -15.99 -10.60
C ASP A 117 -1.38 -15.45 -10.15
N THR A 118 -2.10 -14.85 -11.09
CA THR A 118 -3.44 -14.31 -10.84
C THR A 118 -4.43 -15.03 -11.74
N GLU A 119 -5.48 -15.57 -11.14
CA GLU A 119 -6.56 -16.27 -11.83
C GLU A 119 -7.75 -15.34 -12.04
N ILE A 120 -8.25 -15.27 -13.27
CA ILE A 120 -9.42 -14.46 -13.63
C ILE A 120 -10.40 -15.35 -14.42
N ASP A 121 -11.62 -15.45 -13.92
CA ASP A 121 -12.72 -16.14 -14.57
C ASP A 121 -13.58 -15.15 -15.34
N LEU A 122 -13.82 -15.42 -16.61
CA LEU A 122 -14.74 -14.70 -17.47
C LEU A 122 -15.96 -15.56 -17.72
N GLN A 123 -17.09 -15.21 -17.16
CA GLN A 123 -18.36 -15.89 -17.42
C GLN A 123 -18.96 -15.37 -18.72
N LEU A 124 -19.29 -16.26 -19.64
CA LEU A 124 -19.90 -15.94 -20.94
C LEU A 124 -21.42 -16.16 -20.93
N SER A 125 -22.11 -15.44 -21.78
CA SER A 125 -23.56 -15.60 -21.97
C SER A 125 -23.91 -16.96 -22.57
N GLU A 126 -22.99 -17.53 -23.37
CA GLU A 126 -23.22 -18.73 -24.17
C GLU A 126 -21.92 -19.46 -24.50
N PRO A 127 -22.02 -20.75 -24.96
CA PRO A 127 -20.84 -21.47 -25.42
C PRO A 127 -20.25 -20.86 -26.69
N VAL A 128 -18.90 -20.87 -26.77
CA VAL A 128 -18.14 -20.33 -27.89
C VAL A 128 -17.34 -21.42 -28.60
N GLN A 129 -17.10 -21.25 -29.90
CA GLN A 129 -16.28 -22.15 -30.73
C GLN A 129 -14.83 -21.66 -30.85
N ASP A 130 -14.60 -20.36 -30.76
CA ASP A 130 -13.28 -19.77 -30.93
C ASP A 130 -13.12 -18.51 -30.06
N TYR A 131 -11.91 -18.24 -29.65
CA TYR A 131 -11.48 -17.01 -28.96
C TYR A 131 -9.98 -16.90 -28.97
N ASN A 132 -9.45 -15.68 -28.91
CA ASN A 132 -8.04 -15.38 -28.72
C ASN A 132 -7.87 -14.43 -27.52
N VAL A 133 -6.79 -14.60 -26.77
CA VAL A 133 -6.45 -13.74 -25.65
C VAL A 133 -5.08 -13.11 -25.87
N SER A 134 -5.01 -11.81 -25.69
CA SER A 134 -3.76 -11.06 -25.69
C SER A 134 -3.51 -10.43 -24.34
N ILE A 135 -2.24 -10.24 -24.00
CA ILE A 135 -1.80 -9.51 -22.82
C ILE A 135 -0.75 -8.49 -23.23
N THR A 136 -0.84 -7.28 -22.71
CA THR A 136 0.12 -6.21 -22.95
C THR A 136 0.36 -5.43 -21.67
N THR A 137 1.62 -5.00 -21.46
CA THR A 137 2.05 -4.19 -20.34
C THR A 137 2.84 -3.00 -20.84
N ASN A 138 3.02 -1.96 -20.01
CA ASN A 138 3.91 -0.85 -20.35
C ASN A 138 5.39 -1.23 -20.21
N ILE A 139 5.68 -2.21 -19.35
CA ILE A 139 7.05 -2.67 -19.04
C ILE A 139 7.14 -4.16 -19.35
N GLU A 140 8.03 -4.50 -20.26
CA GLU A 140 8.27 -5.90 -20.63
C GLU A 140 8.99 -6.63 -19.49
N SER A 141 8.37 -7.71 -18.97
CA SER A 141 8.85 -8.43 -17.79
C SER A 141 8.84 -9.96 -17.92
N GLY A 142 8.65 -10.49 -19.13
CA GLY A 142 8.68 -11.95 -19.37
C GLY A 142 7.43 -12.71 -18.92
N TYR A 143 6.32 -12.02 -18.72
CA TYR A 143 5.01 -12.57 -18.38
C TYR A 143 4.43 -13.48 -19.48
N THR A 144 3.53 -14.37 -19.09
CA THR A 144 2.72 -15.20 -19.99
C THR A 144 1.27 -15.25 -19.52
N ILE A 145 0.39 -15.71 -20.40
CA ILE A 145 -1.00 -15.97 -20.07
C ILE A 145 -1.39 -17.37 -20.57
N ASP A 146 -1.97 -18.15 -19.66
CA ASP A 146 -2.58 -19.43 -19.98
C ASP A 146 -4.12 -19.29 -19.95
N THR A 147 -4.80 -20.03 -20.85
CA THR A 147 -6.25 -19.97 -20.94
C THR A 147 -6.84 -21.37 -20.97
N VAL A 148 -7.95 -21.56 -20.26
CA VAL A 148 -8.74 -22.79 -20.27
C VAL A 148 -10.20 -22.41 -20.47
N TYR A 149 -10.87 -23.05 -21.44
CA TYR A 149 -12.29 -22.87 -21.72
C TYR A 149 -13.11 -24.05 -21.20
N THR A 150 -14.27 -23.76 -20.59
CA THR A 150 -15.31 -24.73 -20.25
C THR A 150 -16.62 -24.32 -20.94
N ALA A 151 -17.36 -25.30 -21.48
CA ALA A 151 -18.59 -25.03 -22.22
C ALA A 151 -19.85 -25.07 -21.33
N ASP A 152 -19.79 -25.70 -20.15
CA ASP A 152 -20.92 -25.81 -19.23
C ASP A 152 -20.41 -25.77 -17.77
N PRO A 153 -20.58 -24.64 -17.07
CA PRO A 153 -21.02 -23.33 -17.59
C PRO A 153 -20.00 -22.73 -18.58
N PRO A 154 -20.44 -21.87 -19.54
CA PRO A 154 -19.56 -21.29 -20.53
C PRO A 154 -18.63 -20.24 -19.85
N GLN A 155 -17.36 -20.56 -19.75
CA GLN A 155 -16.38 -19.76 -19.01
C GLN A 155 -14.98 -19.85 -19.64
N ILE A 156 -14.28 -18.71 -19.68
CA ILE A 156 -12.86 -18.66 -19.97
C ILE A 156 -12.13 -18.39 -18.65
N HIS A 157 -11.28 -19.31 -18.26
CA HIS A 157 -10.36 -19.18 -17.13
C HIS A 157 -9.01 -18.69 -17.62
N LEU A 158 -8.53 -17.57 -17.10
CA LEU A 158 -7.25 -16.96 -17.44
C LEU A 158 -6.31 -17.12 -16.25
N THR A 159 -5.11 -17.63 -16.49
CA THR A 159 -4.02 -17.60 -15.52
C THR A 159 -2.95 -16.63 -16.02
N LEU A 160 -2.83 -15.49 -15.36
CA LEU A 160 -1.78 -14.51 -15.60
C LEU A 160 -0.54 -14.95 -14.84
N ILE A 161 0.49 -15.33 -15.56
CA ILE A 161 1.75 -15.86 -15.01
C ILE A 161 2.78 -14.73 -15.05
N GLY A 162 3.16 -14.24 -13.85
CA GLY A 162 4.17 -13.19 -13.69
C GLY A 162 5.60 -13.65 -14.03
N PRO A 163 6.61 -12.84 -13.75
CA PRO A 163 6.50 -11.60 -12.98
C PRO A 163 6.00 -10.39 -13.79
N PHE A 164 5.25 -9.52 -13.14
CA PHE A 164 4.87 -8.21 -13.69
C PHE A 164 5.70 -7.11 -12.99
N ALA A 165 5.99 -6.04 -13.70
CA ALA A 165 6.64 -4.90 -13.06
C ALA A 165 5.70 -4.23 -12.05
N ALA A 166 6.26 -3.68 -10.98
CA ALA A 166 5.51 -2.85 -10.04
C ALA A 166 4.99 -1.58 -10.73
N LEU A 167 3.84 -1.06 -10.28
CA LEU A 167 3.17 0.14 -10.82
C LEU A 167 2.92 0.06 -12.34
N ASP A 168 2.75 -1.12 -12.88
CA ASP A 168 2.46 -1.31 -14.29
C ASP A 168 0.95 -1.44 -14.54
N SER A 169 0.57 -1.22 -15.77
CA SER A 169 -0.78 -1.41 -16.28
C SER A 169 -0.79 -2.64 -17.18
N VAL A 170 -1.54 -3.65 -16.77
CA VAL A 170 -1.67 -4.93 -17.47
C VAL A 170 -3.01 -4.93 -18.22
N ALA A 171 -2.97 -4.86 -19.54
CA ALA A 171 -4.17 -4.90 -20.37
C ALA A 171 -4.34 -6.30 -21.00
N ILE A 172 -5.53 -6.86 -20.83
CA ILE A 172 -5.96 -8.14 -21.41
C ILE A 172 -6.97 -7.82 -22.51
N GLY A 173 -6.73 -8.35 -23.72
CA GLY A 173 -7.67 -8.27 -24.84
C GLY A 173 -8.29 -9.63 -25.10
N ILE A 174 -9.60 -9.67 -25.29
CA ILE A 174 -10.34 -10.83 -25.79
C ILE A 174 -10.75 -10.52 -27.23
N HIS A 175 -10.31 -11.35 -28.15
CA HIS A 175 -10.46 -11.18 -29.59
C HIS A 175 -11.13 -12.41 -30.19
N ASP A 176 -11.72 -12.26 -31.38
CA ASP A 176 -12.29 -13.34 -32.16
C ASP A 176 -13.29 -14.22 -31.37
N LEU A 177 -13.92 -13.64 -30.32
CA LEU A 177 -14.87 -14.37 -29.49
C LEU A 177 -16.12 -14.69 -30.30
N THR A 178 -16.27 -15.95 -30.71
CA THR A 178 -17.24 -16.38 -31.69
C THR A 178 -18.09 -17.50 -31.11
N ASP A 179 -19.44 -17.39 -31.28
CA ASP A 179 -20.38 -18.42 -30.87
C ASP A 179 -20.35 -19.66 -31.79
N LEU A 180 -21.17 -20.65 -31.47
CA LEU A 180 -21.28 -21.90 -32.24
C LEU A 180 -21.91 -21.72 -33.62
N LEU A 181 -22.52 -20.58 -33.89
CA LEU A 181 -23.14 -20.24 -35.15
C LEU A 181 -22.30 -19.31 -36.04
N GLY A 182 -21.17 -18.82 -35.50
CA GLY A 182 -20.20 -17.97 -36.17
C GLY A 182 -20.42 -16.48 -36.00
N PHE A 183 -21.26 -16.05 -35.05
CA PHE A 183 -21.37 -14.63 -34.69
C PHE A 183 -20.20 -14.21 -33.82
N GLU A 184 -19.48 -13.20 -34.25
CA GLU A 184 -18.28 -12.70 -33.61
C GLU A 184 -18.60 -11.47 -32.76
N ALA A 185 -18.16 -11.48 -31.50
CA ALA A 185 -18.24 -10.34 -30.60
C ALA A 185 -17.20 -9.28 -30.94
N VAL A 186 -17.46 -8.05 -30.55
CA VAL A 186 -16.48 -6.96 -30.66
C VAL A 186 -15.33 -7.20 -29.65
N ASP A 187 -14.09 -6.98 -30.07
CA ASP A 187 -12.91 -7.06 -29.23
C ASP A 187 -13.10 -6.26 -27.94
N THR A 188 -12.81 -6.89 -26.83
CA THR A 188 -12.98 -6.31 -25.49
C THR A 188 -11.65 -6.26 -24.76
N PHE A 189 -11.40 -5.16 -24.06
CA PHE A 189 -10.15 -4.93 -23.33
C PHE A 189 -10.43 -4.60 -21.87
N PHE A 190 -9.63 -5.20 -20.98
CA PHE A 190 -9.67 -4.97 -19.55
C PHE A 190 -8.30 -4.55 -19.08
N THR A 191 -8.24 -3.63 -18.12
CA THR A 191 -6.98 -3.15 -17.58
C THR A 191 -6.93 -3.42 -16.08
N TYR A 192 -5.80 -3.94 -15.61
CA TYR A 192 -5.47 -4.17 -14.20
C TYR A 192 -4.21 -3.40 -13.84
N ILE A 193 -3.94 -3.24 -12.56
CA ILE A 193 -2.81 -2.48 -12.03
C ILE A 193 -2.03 -3.36 -11.08
N THR A 194 -0.69 -3.28 -11.14
CA THR A 194 0.17 -3.94 -10.17
C THR A 194 0.59 -2.96 -9.06
N PRO A 195 0.61 -3.38 -7.78
CA PRO A 195 1.04 -2.52 -6.68
C PRO A 195 2.54 -2.25 -6.70
N MET A 196 2.98 -1.32 -5.86
CA MET A 196 4.40 -1.20 -5.52
C MET A 196 4.88 -2.47 -4.81
N ILE A 197 6.14 -2.86 -5.06
CA ILE A 197 6.75 -3.94 -4.26
C ILE A 197 6.82 -3.46 -2.81
N GLY A 198 6.29 -4.28 -1.90
CA GLY A 198 6.25 -3.97 -0.48
C GLY A 198 5.02 -3.17 -0.04
N ASP A 199 4.14 -2.76 -0.93
CA ASP A 199 2.80 -2.24 -0.60
C ASP A 199 1.84 -3.42 -0.45
N PHE A 200 1.83 -4.03 0.73
CA PHE A 200 1.08 -5.26 0.99
C PHE A 200 -0.40 -5.00 1.29
N ASN A 201 -0.76 -3.78 1.70
CA ASN A 201 -2.13 -3.38 1.96
C ASN A 201 -2.81 -2.68 0.78
N THR A 202 -2.07 -2.43 -0.31
CA THR A 202 -2.52 -1.78 -1.56
C THR A 202 -3.11 -0.39 -1.37
N ASP A 203 -2.53 0.41 -0.45
CA ASP A 203 -2.96 1.78 -0.18
C ASP A 203 -2.19 2.84 -0.98
N ASN A 204 -1.28 2.42 -1.87
CA ASN A 204 -0.35 3.22 -2.67
C ASN A 204 0.75 3.90 -1.86
N SER A 205 1.11 3.35 -0.74
CA SER A 205 2.25 3.75 0.08
C SER A 205 3.07 2.51 0.47
N VAL A 206 4.34 2.67 0.70
CA VAL A 206 5.14 1.64 1.39
C VAL A 206 5.57 2.29 2.69
N ASP A 207 4.91 1.92 3.78
CA ASP A 207 5.07 2.58 5.08
C ASP A 207 5.21 1.58 6.25
N ILE A 208 4.99 2.06 7.47
CA ILE A 208 5.14 1.26 8.69
C ILE A 208 4.18 0.06 8.75
N LEU A 209 3.01 0.15 8.12
CA LEU A 209 2.06 -0.96 8.10
C LEU A 209 2.59 -2.11 7.25
N ASP A 210 3.24 -1.76 6.14
CA ASP A 210 3.88 -2.72 5.24
C ASP A 210 5.17 -3.28 5.82
N LEU A 211 5.99 -2.43 6.46
CA LEU A 211 7.17 -2.89 7.16
C LEU A 211 6.84 -3.93 8.22
N ASN A 212 5.76 -3.71 8.97
CA ASN A 212 5.30 -4.66 9.97
C ASN A 212 4.87 -5.99 9.34
N GLN A 213 4.13 -5.95 8.23
CA GLN A 213 3.73 -7.14 7.47
C GLN A 213 4.93 -7.88 6.90
N PHE A 214 5.91 -7.17 6.33
CA PHE A 214 7.16 -7.73 5.85
C PHE A 214 7.91 -8.50 6.95
N VAL A 215 8.06 -7.90 8.13
CA VAL A 215 8.75 -8.52 9.27
C VAL A 215 7.99 -9.74 9.79
N ILE A 216 6.67 -9.69 9.87
CA ILE A 216 5.83 -10.82 10.25
C ILE A 216 5.96 -11.97 9.23
N GLY A 217 5.92 -11.66 7.94
CA GLY A 217 6.15 -12.62 6.86
C GLY A 217 7.52 -13.28 6.97
N TRP A 218 8.56 -12.49 7.21
CA TRP A 218 9.93 -12.98 7.44
C TRP A 218 10.01 -13.96 8.61
N GLN A 219 9.45 -13.58 9.77
CA GLN A 219 9.45 -14.42 10.99
C GLN A 219 8.72 -15.75 10.79
N ASN A 220 7.58 -15.73 10.07
CA ASN A 220 6.74 -16.90 9.83
C ASN A 220 7.17 -17.71 8.59
N GLN A 221 8.18 -17.24 7.84
CA GLN A 221 8.58 -17.80 6.54
C GLN A 221 7.40 -17.84 5.55
N ASP A 222 6.56 -16.80 5.58
CA ASP A 222 5.45 -16.62 4.66
C ASP A 222 5.92 -15.86 3.42
N TYR A 223 6.24 -16.59 2.37
CA TYR A 223 6.79 -16.04 1.13
C TYR A 223 5.82 -15.16 0.33
N ASN A 224 4.57 -15.01 0.75
CA ASN A 224 3.67 -14.01 0.19
C ASN A 224 4.14 -12.57 0.46
N PHE A 225 5.03 -12.37 1.44
CA PHE A 225 5.65 -11.11 1.78
C PHE A 225 7.10 -10.98 1.27
N GLU A 226 7.56 -11.89 0.42
CA GLU A 226 8.86 -11.80 -0.22
C GLU A 226 8.86 -10.65 -1.25
N THR A 227 9.91 -9.84 -1.25
CA THR A 227 10.01 -8.64 -2.10
C THR A 227 11.14 -8.69 -3.11
N GLY A 228 12.00 -9.68 -3.04
CA GLY A 228 13.18 -9.78 -3.88
C GLY A 228 13.68 -11.21 -4.11
N PRO A 229 14.73 -11.35 -4.92
CA PRO A 229 15.44 -10.30 -5.64
C PRO A 229 14.58 -9.58 -6.68
N VAL A 230 14.99 -8.39 -7.09
CA VAL A 230 14.30 -7.61 -8.12
C VAL A 230 15.23 -7.27 -9.29
N GLU A 231 14.63 -7.13 -10.48
CA GLU A 231 15.27 -6.59 -11.67
C GLU A 231 14.65 -5.24 -12.04
N GLY A 232 15.27 -4.49 -12.96
CA GLY A 232 14.78 -3.20 -13.42
C GLY A 232 15.16 -2.04 -12.49
N GLU A 233 14.53 -0.89 -12.75
CA GLU A 233 14.79 0.38 -12.05
C GLU A 233 13.58 0.79 -11.21
N ILE A 234 13.87 1.50 -10.12
CA ILE A 234 12.83 2.02 -9.24
C ILE A 234 11.98 3.09 -9.97
N PRO A 235 10.65 3.13 -9.83
CA PRO A 235 9.82 2.27 -8.97
C PRO A 235 9.32 0.98 -9.65
N TYR A 236 9.70 0.75 -10.89
CA TYR A 236 9.18 -0.31 -11.76
C TYR A 236 9.96 -1.62 -11.61
N PHE A 237 10.16 -2.05 -10.38
CA PHE A 237 10.83 -3.32 -10.11
C PHE A 237 10.05 -4.51 -10.60
N ILE A 238 10.77 -5.46 -11.20
CA ILE A 238 10.24 -6.77 -11.59
C ILE A 238 10.69 -7.77 -10.53
N PRO A 239 9.78 -8.35 -9.73
CA PRO A 239 10.13 -9.30 -8.68
C PRO A 239 10.55 -10.63 -9.27
N ASN A 240 11.53 -11.27 -8.63
CA ASN A 240 11.98 -12.63 -8.96
C ASN A 240 11.97 -13.46 -7.67
N ILE A 241 10.76 -13.80 -7.24
CA ILE A 241 10.50 -14.51 -5.98
C ILE A 241 11.15 -15.89 -6.00
N ASN A 242 11.87 -16.24 -4.94
CA ASN A 242 12.69 -17.46 -4.89
C ASN A 242 12.42 -18.33 -3.67
N SER A 243 11.42 -17.98 -2.84
CA SER A 243 11.05 -18.65 -1.58
C SER A 243 12.20 -18.69 -0.57
N VAL A 244 12.97 -17.60 -0.50
CA VAL A 244 14.06 -17.43 0.46
C VAL A 244 14.12 -15.99 0.91
N PHE A 245 13.76 -15.72 2.13
CA PHE A 245 14.01 -14.41 2.74
C PHE A 245 15.50 -14.19 2.97
N ASP A 246 16.07 -13.17 2.32
CA ASP A 246 17.46 -12.77 2.49
C ASP A 246 17.65 -11.25 2.33
N LEU A 247 18.90 -10.80 2.34
CA LEU A 247 19.23 -9.37 2.23
C LEU A 247 18.67 -8.71 0.95
N ARG A 248 18.40 -9.48 -0.11
CA ARG A 248 17.87 -8.95 -1.39
C ARG A 248 16.43 -8.46 -1.21
N ASP A 249 15.64 -9.15 -0.36
CA ASP A 249 14.28 -8.73 0.01
C ASP A 249 14.30 -7.42 0.79
N VAL A 250 15.16 -7.35 1.80
CA VAL A 250 15.35 -6.12 2.59
C VAL A 250 15.77 -4.96 1.69
N MET A 251 16.67 -5.20 0.73
CA MET A 251 17.12 -4.17 -0.20
C MET A 251 16.02 -3.71 -1.16
N ALA A 252 15.18 -4.63 -1.67
CA ALA A 252 14.06 -4.31 -2.54
C ALA A 252 13.03 -3.47 -1.78
N PHE A 253 12.61 -3.94 -0.59
CA PHE A 253 11.70 -3.21 0.29
C PHE A 253 12.24 -1.81 0.64
N THR A 254 13.48 -1.73 1.12
CA THR A 254 14.09 -0.45 1.53
C THR A 254 14.19 0.55 0.39
N ARG A 255 14.54 0.12 -0.82
CA ARG A 255 14.61 0.99 -1.99
C ARG A 255 13.24 1.53 -2.37
N MET A 256 12.19 0.69 -2.34
CA MET A 256 10.83 1.10 -2.63
C MET A 256 10.30 2.03 -1.53
N TRP A 257 10.57 1.71 -0.26
CA TRP A 257 10.22 2.57 0.87
C TRP A 257 10.82 3.98 0.73
N HIS A 258 12.11 4.07 0.42
CA HIS A 258 12.76 5.38 0.18
C HIS A 258 12.14 6.14 -0.98
N TRP A 259 11.77 5.46 -2.05
CA TRP A 259 11.13 6.09 -3.19
C TRP A 259 9.72 6.57 -2.83
N SER A 260 8.92 5.75 -2.18
CA SER A 260 7.56 6.07 -1.74
C SER A 260 7.54 7.25 -0.76
N ASN A 261 8.54 7.34 0.14
CA ASN A 261 8.65 8.38 1.16
C ASN A 261 9.59 9.54 0.76
N ASN A 262 9.93 9.70 -0.50
CA ASN A 262 10.84 10.76 -0.96
C ASN A 262 10.20 12.16 -0.94
N THR A 263 8.91 12.26 -0.82
CA THR A 263 8.19 13.47 -0.45
C THR A 263 7.59 13.25 0.93
N PRO A 264 8.00 14.00 1.97
CA PRO A 264 7.39 13.84 3.28
C PRO A 264 5.92 14.19 3.19
N THR A 265 5.09 13.20 3.02
CA THR A 265 3.67 13.36 3.28
C THR A 265 3.56 13.45 4.79
N LEU A 266 3.63 14.67 5.30
CA LEU A 266 3.25 14.96 6.66
C LEU A 266 1.85 14.39 6.84
N LEU A 267 1.73 13.26 7.51
CA LEU A 267 0.46 12.78 8.03
C LEU A 267 0.00 13.78 9.11
N LEU A 268 -0.32 15.01 8.66
CA LEU A 268 -1.03 16.03 9.45
C LEU A 268 -2.51 15.69 9.59
N ALA A 269 -2.91 14.44 9.32
CA ALA A 269 -4.19 13.95 9.76
C ALA A 269 -4.21 14.04 11.30
N GLU A 270 -5.30 14.54 11.85
CA GLU A 270 -5.54 14.62 13.30
C GLU A 270 -5.25 13.25 13.93
N ILE A 271 -4.00 13.04 14.41
CA ILE A 271 -3.63 11.82 15.11
C ILE A 271 -4.29 11.91 16.47
N ASN A 272 -5.40 11.23 16.63
CA ASN A 272 -6.02 11.07 17.93
C ASN A 272 -5.11 10.26 18.84
N GLN A 273 -4.85 10.78 20.04
CA GLN A 273 -4.08 10.07 21.05
C GLN A 273 -4.75 8.73 21.38
N PHE A 274 -4.00 7.65 21.25
CA PHE A 274 -4.45 6.30 21.59
C PHE A 274 -3.31 5.52 22.27
N GLY A 275 -3.66 4.73 23.29
CA GLY A 275 -2.69 3.94 24.04
C GLY A 275 -1.82 4.76 25.00
N PRO A 276 -0.75 4.15 25.55
CA PRO A 276 0.17 4.81 26.48
C PRO A 276 0.96 5.92 25.78
N GLN A 277 1.24 6.99 26.54
CA GLN A 277 2.09 8.08 26.06
C GLN A 277 3.56 7.63 26.09
N LEU A 278 4.38 8.18 25.16
CA LEU A 278 5.81 7.87 25.12
C LEU A 278 6.53 8.26 26.41
N ASP A 279 7.37 7.37 26.90
CA ASP A 279 8.36 7.64 27.96
C ASP A 279 9.67 8.10 27.30
N ILE A 280 9.97 9.42 27.39
CA ILE A 280 11.13 10.04 26.78
C ILE A 280 12.03 10.56 27.90
N LYS A 281 13.29 10.14 27.89
CA LYS A 281 14.32 10.57 28.82
C LYS A 281 15.47 11.23 28.09
N GLN A 282 15.97 12.33 28.62
CA GLN A 282 17.20 12.95 28.14
C GLN A 282 18.33 12.64 29.08
N SER A 283 19.42 12.08 28.56
CA SER A 283 20.69 11.88 29.25
C SER A 283 21.81 12.56 28.45
N GLY A 284 22.24 13.74 28.92
CA GLY A 284 23.16 14.54 28.14
C GLY A 284 22.58 14.93 26.79
N LYS A 285 23.26 14.57 25.71
CA LYS A 285 22.87 14.83 24.34
C LYS A 285 21.93 13.77 23.75
N VAL A 286 21.64 12.71 24.47
CA VAL A 286 20.82 11.59 23.98
C VAL A 286 19.41 11.68 24.53
N LEU A 287 18.42 11.67 23.66
CA LEU A 287 17.03 11.37 23.98
C LEU A 287 16.78 9.89 23.77
N GLU A 288 16.31 9.23 24.78
CA GLU A 288 15.88 7.83 24.75
C GLU A 288 14.37 7.77 24.77
N ILE A 289 13.78 7.18 23.74
CA ILE A 289 12.36 6.91 23.63
C ILE A 289 12.15 5.43 23.98
N ASN A 290 11.55 5.16 25.13
CA ASN A 290 11.29 3.80 25.60
C ASN A 290 9.96 3.30 25.02
N LEU A 291 9.98 2.10 24.45
CA LEU A 291 8.82 1.42 23.88
C LEU A 291 8.38 0.28 24.81
N THR A 292 7.13 -0.13 24.71
CA THR A 292 6.61 -1.26 25.47
C THR A 292 6.97 -2.59 24.80
N ASP A 293 7.01 -3.68 25.56
CA ASP A 293 7.48 -5.00 25.09
C ASP A 293 6.59 -5.58 23.99
N ASP A 294 5.33 -5.16 23.90
CA ASP A 294 4.34 -5.60 22.90
C ASP A 294 4.49 -4.92 21.54
N VAL A 295 5.36 -3.90 21.41
CA VAL A 295 5.68 -3.27 20.12
C VAL A 295 6.42 -4.26 19.22
N SER A 296 5.91 -4.54 18.03
CA SER A 296 6.64 -5.27 16.97
C SER A 296 7.27 -4.33 15.96
N SER A 297 6.63 -3.22 15.66
CA SER A 297 7.15 -2.18 14.79
C SER A 297 6.62 -0.79 15.18
N GLY A 298 7.28 0.26 14.71
CA GLY A 298 6.83 1.61 14.96
C GLY A 298 7.44 2.63 14.04
N GLN A 299 6.67 3.70 13.80
CA GLN A 299 7.10 4.89 13.08
C GLN A 299 7.17 6.06 14.06
N VAL A 300 8.24 6.82 13.95
CA VAL A 300 8.46 8.06 14.69
C VAL A 300 8.89 9.16 13.72
N LEU A 301 8.09 10.20 13.63
CA LEU A 301 8.42 11.42 12.89
C LEU A 301 8.81 12.51 13.90
N VAL A 302 10.05 12.98 13.81
CA VAL A 302 10.59 14.05 14.64
C VAL A 302 10.66 15.32 13.82
N LEU A 303 10.00 16.37 14.33
CA LEU A 303 10.01 17.71 13.74
C LEU A 303 10.76 18.66 14.67
N TYR A 304 11.70 19.42 14.16
CA TYR A 304 12.55 20.30 14.96
C TYR A 304 12.96 21.57 14.19
N ASP A 305 13.35 22.60 14.92
CA ASP A 305 13.91 23.83 14.33
C ASP A 305 15.40 23.63 14.03
N GLN A 306 15.72 23.40 12.75
CA GLN A 306 17.09 23.17 12.27
C GLN A 306 18.04 24.36 12.47
N THR A 307 17.51 25.54 12.80
CA THR A 307 18.34 26.71 13.14
C THR A 307 18.82 26.70 14.59
N LYS A 308 18.23 25.85 15.43
CA LYS A 308 18.52 25.76 16.87
C LYS A 308 19.07 24.40 17.31
N LEU A 309 18.75 23.36 16.54
CA LEU A 309 19.04 21.99 16.94
C LEU A 309 19.40 21.16 15.71
N GLU A 310 20.42 20.33 15.82
CA GLU A 310 20.66 19.20 14.94
C GLU A 310 20.28 17.92 15.67
N ILE A 311 19.64 17.00 14.97
CA ILE A 311 19.23 15.69 15.51
C ILE A 311 19.80 14.61 14.61
N GLU A 312 20.37 13.58 15.21
CA GLU A 312 20.77 12.36 14.53
C GLU A 312 20.19 11.15 15.27
N ASN A 313 19.72 10.16 14.52
CA ASN A 313 19.43 8.87 15.10
C ASN A 313 20.77 8.15 15.26
N THR A 314 21.17 7.89 16.49
CA THR A 314 22.30 7.01 16.78
C THR A 314 21.87 5.61 16.39
N VAL A 315 22.56 5.04 15.42
CA VAL A 315 22.37 3.64 15.07
C VAL A 315 22.73 2.84 16.32
N ASP A 316 21.72 2.15 16.88
CA ASP A 316 22.01 1.04 17.78
C ASP A 316 23.06 0.17 17.10
N GLN A 317 24.05 -0.30 17.83
CA GLN A 317 25.09 -1.18 17.28
C GLN A 317 24.38 -2.23 16.43
N LEU A 318 24.85 -2.48 15.21
CA LEU A 318 24.30 -3.41 14.21
C LEU A 318 23.62 -4.61 14.87
N ASP A 319 22.39 -4.43 15.24
CA ASP A 319 21.59 -5.46 15.83
C ASP A 319 20.99 -6.26 14.70
N GLN A 320 21.32 -7.56 14.63
CA GLN A 320 20.87 -8.44 13.56
C GLN A 320 19.36 -8.69 13.63
N ASP A 321 18.75 -8.33 14.75
CA ASP A 321 17.35 -8.61 15.04
C ASP A 321 16.44 -7.37 14.91
N VAL A 322 16.95 -6.29 14.32
CA VAL A 322 16.21 -5.04 14.12
C VAL A 322 16.33 -4.55 12.69
N MET A 323 15.21 -4.26 12.07
CA MET A 323 15.13 -3.53 10.80
C MET A 323 14.88 -2.05 11.08
N LEU A 324 15.76 -1.18 10.58
CA LEU A 324 15.68 0.26 10.77
C LEU A 324 15.71 0.97 9.41
N LEU A 325 14.67 1.74 9.13
CA LEU A 325 14.57 2.62 7.98
C LEU A 325 14.54 4.06 8.46
N LYS A 326 15.23 4.96 7.77
CA LYS A 326 15.17 6.39 8.10
C LYS A 326 15.28 7.28 6.88
N ASN A 327 14.52 8.36 6.89
CA ASN A 327 14.65 9.50 6.00
C ASN A 327 14.91 10.77 6.82
N HIS A 328 15.99 11.49 6.52
CA HIS A 328 16.38 12.67 7.26
C HIS A 328 16.47 13.88 6.32
N TYR A 329 15.53 14.77 6.42
CA TYR A 329 15.44 16.03 5.68
C TYR A 329 15.97 17.17 6.56
N LYS A 330 17.32 17.26 6.70
CA LYS A 330 17.99 18.18 7.61
C LYS A 330 17.61 19.65 7.37
N ASP A 331 17.49 20.04 6.11
CA ASP A 331 17.15 21.44 5.74
C ASP A 331 15.70 21.82 6.09
N GLU A 332 14.84 20.83 6.33
CA GLU A 332 13.44 21.01 6.72
C GLU A 332 13.20 20.76 8.22
N GLY A 333 14.19 20.22 8.92
CA GLY A 333 14.06 19.84 10.32
C GLY A 333 13.16 18.63 10.55
N ASN A 334 13.19 17.65 9.64
CA ASN A 334 12.35 16.44 9.68
C ASN A 334 13.20 15.19 9.71
N LEU A 335 12.93 14.29 10.65
CA LEU A 335 13.54 12.97 10.72
C LEU A 335 12.44 11.91 10.87
N LEU A 336 12.26 11.08 9.85
CA LEU A 336 11.38 9.92 9.88
C LEU A 336 12.20 8.68 10.21
N ILE A 337 11.74 7.91 11.18
CA ILE A 337 12.32 6.64 11.61
C ILE A 337 11.22 5.60 11.60
N GLU A 338 11.46 4.47 10.93
CA GLU A 338 10.66 3.26 11.07
C GLU A 338 11.55 2.14 11.58
N LYS A 339 11.09 1.48 12.62
CA LYS A 339 11.84 0.42 13.30
C LYS A 339 10.94 -0.80 13.50
N ALA A 340 11.45 -1.97 13.15
CA ALA A 340 10.76 -3.23 13.39
C ALA A 340 11.70 -4.25 14.04
N TYR A 341 11.16 -5.05 14.96
CA TYR A 341 11.89 -6.01 15.78
C TYR A 341 11.63 -7.43 15.28
N LEU A 342 12.69 -8.12 14.86
CA LEU A 342 12.64 -9.50 14.38
C LEU A 342 12.49 -10.51 15.51
N THR A 343 12.84 -10.14 16.75
CA THR A 343 12.72 -10.98 17.96
C THR A 343 12.05 -10.22 19.11
N ASP A 344 11.60 -10.94 20.14
CA ASP A 344 11.00 -10.35 21.34
C ASP A 344 11.99 -10.11 22.50
N ASP A 345 13.21 -10.58 22.35
CA ASP A 345 14.15 -10.72 23.47
C ASP A 345 14.93 -9.42 23.80
N GLU A 346 14.60 -8.28 23.18
CA GLU A 346 15.36 -7.05 23.31
C GLU A 346 14.60 -5.92 24.01
N GLU A 347 15.36 -5.06 24.72
CA GLU A 347 14.86 -3.78 25.20
C GLU A 347 14.53 -2.88 23.99
N LYS A 348 13.28 -2.48 23.89
CA LYS A 348 12.75 -1.74 22.74
C LYS A 348 12.85 -0.24 22.97
N HIS A 349 13.77 0.42 22.27
CA HIS A 349 14.00 1.86 22.37
C HIS A 349 14.44 2.47 21.04
N ILE A 350 14.31 3.80 20.95
CA ILE A 350 14.84 4.61 19.86
C ILE A 350 15.73 5.70 20.49
N TYR A 351 16.96 5.82 20.03
CA TYR A 351 17.89 6.86 20.48
C TYR A 351 18.00 7.98 19.45
N LEU A 352 17.92 9.23 19.94
CA LEU A 352 18.15 10.44 19.14
C LEU A 352 19.30 11.21 19.78
N GLU A 353 20.36 11.42 19.04
CA GLU A 353 21.44 12.31 19.45
C GLU A 353 21.09 13.76 19.06
N THR A 354 21.20 14.69 20.02
CA THR A 354 20.82 16.09 19.87
C THR A 354 22.02 16.99 20.05
N HIS A 355 22.22 17.91 19.09
CA HIS A 355 23.28 18.91 19.15
C HIS A 355 22.67 20.30 19.11
N SER A 356 22.70 21.01 20.23
CA SER A 356 22.20 22.37 20.33
C SER A 356 23.14 23.34 19.61
N LEU A 357 22.59 24.18 18.73
CA LEU A 357 23.34 25.22 18.01
C LEU A 357 23.46 26.53 18.79
N GLY A 358 22.95 26.56 20.03
CA GLY A 358 23.00 27.68 20.96
C GLY A 358 22.85 27.24 22.40
N GLU A 359 22.80 28.22 23.32
CA GLU A 359 22.72 28.01 24.76
C GLU A 359 21.28 27.83 25.27
N GLU A 360 20.29 28.08 24.42
CA GLU A 360 18.87 28.00 24.75
C GLU A 360 18.29 26.59 24.51
N ASP A 361 17.45 26.17 25.44
CA ASP A 361 16.66 24.96 25.27
C ASP A 361 15.73 25.04 24.05
N SER A 362 15.55 23.94 23.38
CA SER A 362 14.68 23.82 22.20
C SER A 362 13.48 22.91 22.49
N TYR A 363 12.54 22.87 21.56
CA TYR A 363 11.44 21.94 21.59
C TYR A 363 11.40 21.16 20.27
N ILE A 364 11.13 19.88 20.38
CA ILE A 364 10.83 19.01 19.24
C ILE A 364 9.40 18.51 19.34
N SER A 365 8.82 18.22 18.19
CA SER A 365 7.52 17.57 18.08
C SER A 365 7.73 16.16 17.58
N ILE A 366 7.14 15.20 18.25
CA ILE A 366 7.23 13.79 17.91
C ILE A 366 5.83 13.29 17.62
N GLN A 367 5.60 12.84 16.39
CA GLN A 367 4.45 12.04 16.02
C GLN A 367 4.85 10.57 16.01
N TYR A 368 3.98 9.67 16.45
CA TYR A 368 4.33 8.26 16.53
C TYR A 368 3.12 7.36 16.34
N ILE A 369 3.39 6.16 15.80
CA ILE A 369 2.48 5.04 15.74
C ILE A 369 3.26 3.76 16.01
N PHE A 370 2.73 2.89 16.88
CA PHE A 370 3.32 1.59 17.20
C PHE A 370 2.32 0.48 17.02
N LEU A 371 2.79 -0.65 16.50
CA LEU A 371 2.00 -1.80 16.10
C LEU A 371 2.45 -3.05 16.86
N ASP A 372 1.49 -3.94 17.13
CA ASP A 372 1.77 -5.29 17.63
C ASP A 372 2.04 -6.26 16.46
N ARG A 373 2.30 -7.53 16.77
CA ARG A 373 2.52 -8.61 15.78
C ARG A 373 1.28 -9.00 14.97
N ASN A 374 0.12 -8.49 15.31
CA ASN A 374 -1.12 -8.72 14.57
C ASN A 374 -1.51 -7.52 13.69
N ASN A 375 -0.57 -6.59 13.52
CA ASN A 375 -0.77 -5.33 12.80
C ASN A 375 -1.83 -4.40 13.44
N ASN A 376 -2.09 -4.55 14.75
CA ASN A 376 -2.97 -3.65 15.47
C ASN A 376 -2.17 -2.45 15.99
N VAL A 377 -2.73 -1.26 15.85
CA VAL A 377 -2.19 -0.06 16.50
C VAL A 377 -2.37 -0.18 18.02
N ILE A 378 -1.27 -0.24 18.76
CA ILE A 378 -1.28 -0.30 20.24
C ILE A 378 -1.02 1.03 20.90
N SER A 379 -0.32 1.94 20.20
CA SER A 379 -0.11 3.31 20.66
C SER A 379 0.12 4.24 19.48
N GLN A 380 -0.51 5.40 19.51
CA GLN A 380 -0.26 6.48 18.56
C GLN A 380 -0.49 7.84 19.22
N GLY A 381 0.16 8.87 18.71
CA GLY A 381 -0.05 10.19 19.22
C GLY A 381 0.97 11.22 18.76
N PHE A 382 0.86 12.36 19.44
CA PHE A 382 1.74 13.50 19.25
C PHE A 382 2.21 13.99 20.61
N ILE A 383 3.51 14.29 20.76
CA ILE A 383 4.09 14.84 21.98
C ILE A 383 5.06 15.98 21.63
N SER A 384 5.04 17.03 22.44
CA SER A 384 6.07 18.07 22.42
C SER A 384 7.08 17.80 23.54
N GLN A 385 8.33 17.56 23.15
CA GLN A 385 9.42 17.26 24.08
C GLN A 385 10.39 18.44 24.15
N LYS A 386 10.68 18.88 25.37
CA LYS A 386 11.74 19.85 25.62
C LYS A 386 13.10 19.17 25.51
N VAL A 387 14.01 19.76 24.75
CA VAL A 387 15.41 19.36 24.63
C VAL A 387 16.25 20.37 25.34
N ILE A 388 16.92 19.93 26.38
CA ILE A 388 17.84 20.77 27.15
C ILE A 388 19.11 20.96 26.34
N ALA A 389 19.54 22.22 26.20
CA ALA A 389 20.77 22.54 25.52
C ALA A 389 21.98 22.07 26.36
N VAL A 390 22.85 21.26 25.76
CA VAL A 390 24.01 20.67 26.41
C VAL A 390 25.28 21.16 25.71
N PRO A 391 26.19 21.81 26.44
CA PRO A 391 27.48 22.26 25.89
C PRO A 391 28.40 21.10 25.51
N ASP A 392 29.33 21.35 24.58
CA ASP A 392 30.30 20.34 24.14
C ASP A 392 31.46 20.15 25.12
N GLU A 393 31.83 21.22 25.81
CA GLU A 393 33.00 21.25 26.71
C GLU A 393 32.67 21.92 28.02
N PHE A 394 33.46 21.60 29.06
CA PHE A 394 33.47 22.37 30.31
C PHE A 394 33.97 23.77 30.05
N ALA A 395 33.23 24.76 30.53
CA ALA A 395 33.72 26.14 30.53
C ALA A 395 33.39 26.87 31.82
N LEU A 396 34.21 27.86 32.14
CA LEU A 396 33.94 28.85 33.15
C LEU A 396 34.04 30.22 32.49
N HIS A 397 32.99 31.00 32.53
CA HIS A 397 32.89 32.30 31.86
C HIS A 397 33.25 33.45 32.78
N HIS A 398 33.54 34.60 32.22
CA HIS A 398 33.73 35.81 32.97
C HIS A 398 32.46 36.24 33.68
N ASN A 399 32.57 36.59 34.97
CA ASN A 399 31.41 37.09 35.72
C ASN A 399 30.92 38.42 35.15
N TYR A 400 29.62 38.64 35.19
CA TYR A 400 29.01 39.89 34.73
C TYR A 400 27.96 40.38 35.73
N PRO A 401 28.01 41.68 36.09
CA PRO A 401 29.06 42.66 35.73
C PRO A 401 30.42 42.39 36.39
N ASN A 402 31.51 42.89 35.76
CA ASN A 402 32.85 42.90 36.36
C ASN A 402 33.59 44.17 35.91
N PRO A 403 33.92 45.17 36.76
CA PRO A 403 33.67 45.16 38.20
C PRO A 403 32.19 45.14 38.61
N PHE A 404 31.89 44.60 39.82
CA PHE A 404 30.53 44.45 40.33
C PHE A 404 30.27 45.13 41.67
N ASN A 405 28.99 45.41 42.01
CA ASN A 405 28.60 46.07 43.26
C ASN A 405 27.15 45.71 43.66
N PRO A 406 26.87 45.00 44.73
CA PRO A 406 27.72 43.93 45.29
C PRO A 406 27.43 42.60 44.58
N VAL A 407 26.61 42.59 43.55
CA VAL A 407 26.07 41.37 42.87
C VAL A 407 26.73 41.16 41.54
N THR A 408 27.05 39.89 41.25
CA THR A 408 27.50 39.43 39.93
C THR A 408 26.98 38.04 39.66
N THR A 409 26.89 37.66 38.36
CA THR A 409 26.53 36.35 37.91
C THR A 409 27.77 35.68 37.31
N ILE A 410 27.99 34.41 37.66
CA ILE A 410 29.02 33.53 37.11
C ILE A 410 28.32 32.50 36.28
N GLN A 411 28.67 32.39 35.00
CA GLN A 411 28.18 31.35 34.07
C GLN A 411 29.24 30.26 33.93
N TYR A 412 28.80 29.02 33.82
CA TYR A 412 29.66 27.86 33.61
C TYR A 412 28.91 26.76 32.85
N ASP A 413 29.63 25.95 32.09
CA ASP A 413 29.11 24.96 31.21
C ASP A 413 29.49 23.55 31.67
N ILE A 414 28.49 22.66 31.68
CA ILE A 414 28.63 21.28 32.16
C ILE A 414 28.16 20.34 31.02
N PRO A 415 29.09 19.66 30.33
CA PRO A 415 28.74 18.77 29.22
C PRO A 415 28.23 17.40 29.67
N VAL A 416 28.62 16.92 30.83
CA VAL A 416 28.24 15.62 31.40
C VAL A 416 27.95 15.75 32.88
N GLU A 417 27.07 14.93 33.41
CA GLU A 417 26.82 14.87 34.86
C GLU A 417 28.11 14.67 35.62
N THR A 418 28.41 15.58 36.53
CA THR A 418 29.65 15.57 37.29
C THR A 418 29.50 16.30 38.62
N HIS A 419 30.37 15.98 39.57
CA HIS A 419 30.50 16.77 40.79
C HIS A 419 31.22 18.10 40.51
N VAL A 420 30.55 19.21 40.85
CA VAL A 420 31.05 20.58 40.60
C VAL A 420 31.36 21.25 41.90
N ASN A 421 32.55 21.82 41.97
CA ASN A 421 32.98 22.67 43.09
C ASN A 421 33.32 24.06 42.54
N LEU A 422 32.56 25.09 42.95
CA LEU A 422 32.77 26.50 42.56
C LEU A 422 33.00 27.31 43.81
N ILE A 423 34.26 27.80 43.99
CA ILE A 423 34.69 28.49 45.20
C ILE A 423 35.29 29.85 44.84
N VAL A 424 34.99 30.82 45.67
CA VAL A 424 35.60 32.16 45.64
C VAL A 424 36.75 32.25 46.64
N TYR A 425 37.87 32.81 46.18
CA TYR A 425 39.08 32.99 46.95
C TYR A 425 39.46 34.49 47.00
N ASP A 426 40.16 34.89 48.08
CA ASP A 426 40.84 36.17 48.16
C ASP A 426 42.20 36.14 47.43
N ILE A 427 42.89 37.26 47.39
CA ILE A 427 44.24 37.43 46.78
C ILE A 427 45.32 36.56 47.42
N LEU A 428 45.09 36.05 48.64
CA LEU A 428 46.04 35.19 49.40
C LEU A 428 45.70 33.70 49.20
N GLY A 429 44.71 33.40 48.39
CA GLY A 429 44.23 32.04 48.11
C GLY A 429 43.36 31.42 49.19
N ARG A 430 42.88 32.23 50.16
CA ARG A 430 41.98 31.74 51.22
C ARG A 430 40.57 31.70 50.68
N GLU A 431 39.85 30.62 51.02
CA GLU A 431 38.43 30.49 50.68
C GLU A 431 37.61 31.60 51.34
N VAL A 432 36.78 32.26 50.52
CA VAL A 432 35.81 33.28 50.93
C VAL A 432 34.40 32.73 50.93
N LYS A 433 34.04 32.03 49.87
CA LYS A 433 32.68 31.50 49.68
C LYS A 433 32.71 30.25 48.81
N THR A 434 32.11 29.17 49.30
CA THR A 434 31.70 28.05 48.47
C THR A 434 30.36 28.43 47.85
N LEU A 435 30.33 28.62 46.54
CA LEU A 435 29.10 28.93 45.78
C LEU A 435 28.35 27.66 45.43
N LEU A 436 29.08 26.60 45.06
CA LEU A 436 28.51 25.32 44.67
C LEU A 436 29.45 24.18 45.12
N ASN A 437 28.89 23.09 45.62
CA ASN A 437 29.59 21.85 45.94
C ASN A 437 28.59 20.70 45.90
N GLN A 438 28.23 20.27 44.66
CA GLN A 438 27.22 19.23 44.42
C GLN A 438 27.39 18.62 43.02
N THR A 439 26.66 17.52 42.78
CA THR A 439 26.54 16.97 41.44
C THR A 439 25.57 17.83 40.61
N GLU A 440 26.03 18.26 39.45
CA GLU A 440 25.26 19.02 38.45
C GLU A 440 24.95 18.18 37.24
N GLN A 441 23.72 18.34 36.75
CA GLN A 441 23.31 17.78 35.47
C GLN A 441 23.89 18.60 34.31
N PRO A 442 24.05 18.01 33.10
CA PRO A 442 24.49 18.73 31.92
C PRO A 442 23.68 19.98 31.63
N GLY A 443 24.30 20.96 31.00
CA GLY A 443 23.64 22.20 30.56
C GLY A 443 24.46 23.45 30.84
N TYR A 444 24.00 24.58 30.32
CA TYR A 444 24.49 25.93 30.58
C TYR A 444 23.94 26.42 31.90
N LYS A 445 24.81 26.74 32.84
CA LYS A 445 24.48 27.04 34.23
C LYS A 445 24.88 28.46 34.60
N SER A 446 24.20 29.02 35.59
CA SER A 446 24.58 30.30 36.16
C SER A 446 24.32 30.33 37.65
N ILE A 447 25.19 31.01 38.39
CA ILE A 447 25.01 31.24 39.81
C ILE A 447 25.24 32.71 40.12
N ARG A 448 24.38 33.26 40.96
CA ARG A 448 24.46 34.66 41.41
C ARG A 448 25.16 34.75 42.72
N TRP A 449 26.15 35.63 42.85
CA TRP A 449 26.85 35.93 44.06
C TRP A 449 26.66 37.38 44.49
N ASN A 450 26.44 37.59 45.78
CA ASN A 450 26.10 38.90 46.36
C ASN A 450 27.21 39.52 47.23
N GLY A 451 28.47 39.11 47.03
CA GLY A 451 29.61 39.68 47.75
C GLY A 451 29.63 39.36 49.25
N ARG A 452 29.10 38.17 49.66
CA ARG A 452 29.12 37.71 51.05
C ARG A 452 29.95 36.44 51.20
N ASN A 453 30.64 36.33 52.36
CA ASN A 453 31.42 35.11 52.68
C ASN A 453 30.53 33.96 53.17
N ASN A 454 31.13 32.83 53.54
CA ASN A 454 30.41 31.66 54.05
C ASN A 454 29.63 31.94 55.35
N ALA A 455 30.06 32.91 56.16
CA ALA A 455 29.35 33.36 57.38
C ALA A 455 28.20 34.37 57.05
N GLY A 456 27.97 34.73 55.80
CA GLY A 456 26.94 35.71 55.40
C GLY A 456 27.36 37.18 55.57
N GLN A 457 28.61 37.45 55.94
CA GLN A 457 29.16 38.80 56.16
C GLN A 457 29.58 39.40 54.81
N GLU A 458 29.40 40.72 54.67
CA GLU A 458 29.92 41.48 53.53
C GLU A 458 31.46 41.49 53.53
N ILE A 459 32.00 41.25 52.32
CA ILE A 459 33.44 41.27 52.11
C ILE A 459 33.90 42.67 51.66
N SER A 460 35.19 42.95 51.81
CA SER A 460 35.74 44.22 51.41
C SER A 460 35.83 44.39 49.89
N ALA A 461 35.75 45.63 49.41
CA ALA A 461 36.10 45.94 48.03
C ALA A 461 37.54 45.45 47.73
N GLY A 462 37.73 44.92 46.52
CA GLY A 462 39.01 44.36 46.12
C GLY A 462 38.91 43.30 44.99
N MET A 463 40.05 42.69 44.75
CA MET A 463 40.18 41.63 43.76
C MET A 463 39.94 40.28 44.43
N TYR A 464 39.20 39.43 43.77
CA TYR A 464 38.91 38.05 44.13
C TYR A 464 39.10 37.12 42.94
N PHE A 465 39.25 35.82 43.19
CA PHE A 465 39.30 34.78 42.19
C PHE A 465 38.15 33.79 42.43
N TYR A 466 37.60 33.26 41.38
CA TYR A 466 36.68 32.12 41.48
C TYR A 466 37.19 30.97 40.64
N ARG A 467 37.07 29.75 41.18
CA ARG A 467 37.57 28.52 40.61
C ARG A 467 36.44 27.53 40.47
N LEU A 468 36.27 27.05 39.25
CA LEU A 468 35.45 25.90 38.93
C LEU A 468 36.38 24.68 38.87
N GLU A 469 35.99 23.62 39.55
CA GLU A 469 36.68 22.34 39.57
C GLU A 469 35.66 21.20 39.40
N THR A 470 35.95 20.31 38.48
CA THR A 470 35.17 19.07 38.20
C THR A 470 36.15 17.92 38.01
N THR A 471 35.67 16.71 37.74
CA THR A 471 36.52 15.58 37.36
C THR A 471 37.18 15.88 36.01
N GLY A 472 38.46 16.20 36.02
CA GLY A 472 39.24 16.43 34.78
C GLY A 472 39.26 17.88 34.26
N PHE A 473 38.57 18.83 34.90
CA PHE A 473 38.57 20.23 34.46
C PHE A 473 38.76 21.18 35.66
N VAL A 474 39.65 22.14 35.50
CA VAL A 474 39.87 23.24 36.45
C VAL A 474 40.08 24.54 35.69
N LYS A 475 39.33 25.58 36.08
CA LYS A 475 39.46 26.91 35.49
C LYS A 475 39.32 27.97 36.58
N VAL A 476 40.10 29.06 36.44
CA VAL A 476 40.09 30.17 37.39
C VAL A 476 39.93 31.49 36.63
N HIS A 477 39.07 32.35 37.15
CA HIS A 477 38.94 33.73 36.67
C HIS A 477 39.04 34.73 37.82
N LYS A 478 39.43 35.98 37.48
CA LYS A 478 39.47 37.10 38.42
C LYS A 478 38.21 37.95 38.34
N MET A 479 37.82 38.53 39.46
CA MET A 479 36.70 39.51 39.52
C MET A 479 37.06 40.65 40.49
N VAL A 480 36.39 41.79 40.31
CA VAL A 480 36.66 43.01 41.12
C VAL A 480 35.36 43.46 41.76
N LEU A 481 35.33 43.49 43.11
CA LEU A 481 34.19 44.03 43.87
C LEU A 481 34.45 45.53 44.14
N LEU A 482 33.53 46.37 43.73
CA LEU A 482 33.43 47.79 44.11
C LEU A 482 32.61 47.91 45.40
N LYS A 483 32.70 49.06 46.01
CA LYS A 483 31.93 49.36 47.24
C LYS A 483 30.72 50.21 46.93
#